data_2fd03763b1aa4d85e2386b63bf9e0518
#
_entry.id   2fd03763b1aa4d85e2386b63bf9e0518
#
_cell.length_a   1.000
_cell.length_b   1.000
_cell.length_c   1.000
_cell.angle_alpha   90.00
_cell.angle_beta   90.00
_cell.angle_gamma   90.00
#
_symmetry.space_group_name_H-M   'P 1'
#
loop_
_entity.id
_entity.type
_entity.pdbx_description
1 polymer ?
#
loop_
_entity_poly.entity_id
_entity_poly.type
_entity_poly.pdbx_seq_one_letter_code
_entity_poly.pdbx_strand_id
1 'polypeptide(L)'
;MSEEAIKKEKEILDSFPSVCEPGSPSGTPGNLNDSQRKALAQLKEQLQKDGYKLRLDDATLLRFLRARKFNVAMAKEMYVACEKWRKSAGVDTILEDFHYEEKPLVAKYYPQYYHKIDKDGRPVYFEELGTVNLNEMYKITTHERMIKNLVWEYESFVKYRLPACSRSRGYLIETSCTIMDLKGISISSAYHVLSYVKEASHIGQNYYPERMGKFYLINAPFGFSTAFRLFKPFLDPVTVSKIFILGSSYKKELLKQIPAENLPVKYGGKSEVSSSKGGLALSDIGPWRDPKFIGPEGEAPKSFVM
;
A
#
# COMPACT_ATOMS: atom_id res chain seq x y z
N MET A 1 6.14 -9.79 -24.01
CA MET A 1 5.02 -10.04 -23.06
C MET A 1 4.10 -11.05 -23.73
N SER A 2 3.69 -12.09 -23.00
CA SER A 2 2.83 -13.15 -23.54
C SER A 2 1.36 -12.68 -23.62
N GLU A 3 0.62 -13.15 -24.60
CA GLU A 3 -0.84 -12.92 -24.70
C GLU A 3 -1.58 -13.47 -23.47
N GLU A 4 -1.05 -14.51 -22.87
CA GLU A 4 -1.55 -15.11 -21.65
C GLU A 4 -1.53 -14.13 -20.45
N ALA A 5 -0.46 -13.35 -20.28
CA ALA A 5 -0.37 -12.33 -19.22
C ALA A 5 -1.45 -11.24 -19.37
N ILE A 6 -1.71 -10.80 -20.60
CA ILE A 6 -2.74 -9.81 -20.90
C ILE A 6 -4.13 -10.38 -20.61
N LYS A 7 -4.38 -11.63 -21.01
CA LYS A 7 -5.64 -12.33 -20.75
C LYS A 7 -5.91 -12.48 -19.26
N LYS A 8 -4.88 -12.93 -18.50
CA LYS A 8 -4.98 -13.10 -17.05
C LYS A 8 -5.21 -11.79 -16.31
N GLU A 9 -4.52 -10.71 -16.71
CA GLU A 9 -4.76 -9.37 -16.14
C GLU A 9 -6.22 -8.95 -16.36
N LYS A 10 -6.75 -9.10 -17.57
CA LYS A 10 -8.13 -8.78 -17.89
C LYS A 10 -9.12 -9.59 -17.05
N GLU A 11 -8.92 -10.90 -16.94
CA GLU A 11 -9.77 -11.78 -16.14
C GLU A 11 -9.82 -11.34 -14.66
N ILE A 12 -8.68 -10.94 -14.09
CA ILE A 12 -8.63 -10.42 -12.74
C ILE A 12 -9.40 -9.09 -12.63
N LEU A 13 -9.16 -8.15 -13.55
CA LEU A 13 -9.83 -6.84 -13.56
C LEU A 13 -11.35 -6.95 -13.71
N ASP A 14 -11.83 -7.88 -14.53
CA ASP A 14 -13.25 -8.13 -14.74
C ASP A 14 -13.92 -8.83 -13.53
N SER A 15 -13.15 -9.36 -12.58
CA SER A 15 -13.66 -10.16 -11.45
C SER A 15 -14.05 -9.33 -10.22
N PHE A 16 -13.80 -8.02 -10.19
CA PHE A 16 -14.15 -7.14 -9.08
C PHE A 16 -14.68 -5.79 -9.58
N PRO A 17 -15.35 -4.99 -8.72
CA PRO A 17 -15.93 -3.71 -9.13
C PRO A 17 -14.89 -2.75 -9.70
N SER A 18 -15.22 -2.08 -10.80
CA SER A 18 -14.35 -1.13 -11.51
C SER A 18 -14.58 0.33 -11.13
N VAL A 19 -15.60 0.63 -10.30
CA VAL A 19 -15.96 1.99 -9.86
C VAL A 19 -15.90 2.10 -8.35
N CYS A 20 -15.48 3.27 -7.88
CA CYS A 20 -15.43 3.58 -6.45
C CYS A 20 -16.83 3.79 -5.88
N GLU A 21 -16.92 3.86 -4.55
CA GLU A 21 -18.16 4.17 -3.82
C GLU A 21 -18.75 5.50 -4.31
N PRO A 22 -20.10 5.62 -4.45
CA PRO A 22 -20.75 6.88 -4.75
C PRO A 22 -20.33 7.99 -3.75
N GLY A 23 -20.01 9.18 -4.28
CA GLY A 23 -19.49 10.28 -3.47
C GLY A 23 -17.97 10.30 -3.29
N SER A 24 -17.24 9.35 -3.88
CA SER A 24 -15.78 9.39 -3.95
C SER A 24 -15.28 10.67 -4.61
N PRO A 25 -14.04 11.14 -4.29
CA PRO A 25 -13.49 12.39 -4.86
C PRO A 25 -13.50 12.44 -6.37
N SER A 26 -13.62 13.64 -6.96
CA SER A 26 -13.50 13.83 -8.40
C SER A 26 -12.15 13.30 -8.92
N GLY A 27 -12.17 12.66 -10.08
CA GLY A 27 -11.01 12.03 -10.70
C GLY A 27 -10.81 10.56 -10.30
N THR A 28 -11.72 10.00 -9.50
CA THR A 28 -11.74 8.55 -9.21
C THR A 28 -12.63 7.82 -10.20
N PRO A 29 -12.43 6.49 -10.40
CA PRO A 29 -13.33 5.68 -11.21
C PRO A 29 -14.80 5.83 -10.77
N GLY A 30 -15.66 6.18 -11.71
CA GLY A 30 -17.08 6.47 -11.45
C GLY A 30 -17.40 7.95 -11.17
N ASN A 31 -16.42 8.81 -10.90
CA ASN A 31 -16.62 10.24 -10.67
C ASN A 31 -15.67 11.12 -11.48
N LEU A 32 -15.89 11.22 -12.78
CA LEU A 32 -15.08 12.01 -13.72
C LEU A 32 -15.91 13.14 -14.33
N ASN A 33 -15.30 14.34 -14.42
CA ASN A 33 -15.81 15.40 -15.29
C ASN A 33 -15.32 15.20 -16.74
N ASP A 34 -15.81 16.06 -17.68
CA ASP A 34 -15.50 15.92 -19.10
C ASP A 34 -14.00 16.09 -19.42
N SER A 35 -13.31 17.00 -18.75
CA SER A 35 -11.87 17.20 -18.96
C SER A 35 -11.07 15.99 -18.46
N GLN A 36 -11.47 15.37 -17.36
CA GLN A 36 -10.85 14.17 -16.81
C GLN A 36 -11.08 12.94 -17.70
N ARG A 37 -12.29 12.79 -18.26
CA ARG A 37 -12.59 11.74 -19.27
C ARG A 37 -11.72 11.89 -20.50
N LYS A 38 -11.58 13.13 -21.03
CA LYS A 38 -10.73 13.41 -22.19
C LYS A 38 -9.25 13.10 -21.89
N ALA A 39 -8.74 13.49 -20.72
CA ALA A 39 -7.37 13.21 -20.32
C ALA A 39 -7.11 11.71 -20.19
N LEU A 40 -8.05 10.94 -19.63
CA LEU A 40 -7.96 9.48 -19.53
C LEU A 40 -7.89 8.83 -20.92
N ALA A 41 -8.81 9.18 -21.81
CA ALA A 41 -8.82 8.66 -23.18
C ALA A 41 -7.54 8.99 -23.94
N GLN A 42 -7.05 10.23 -23.82
CA GLN A 42 -5.80 10.68 -24.45
C GLN A 42 -4.58 9.93 -23.92
N LEU A 43 -4.47 9.74 -22.59
CA LEU A 43 -3.36 8.99 -22.01
C LEU A 43 -3.36 7.54 -22.49
N LYS A 44 -4.53 6.90 -22.47
CA LYS A 44 -4.70 5.50 -22.90
C LYS A 44 -4.31 5.32 -24.37
N GLU A 45 -4.80 6.17 -25.24
CA GLU A 45 -4.47 6.16 -26.68
C GLU A 45 -2.96 6.33 -26.92
N GLN A 46 -2.33 7.29 -26.25
CA GLN A 46 -0.90 7.53 -26.40
C GLN A 46 -0.06 6.34 -25.94
N LEU A 47 -0.40 5.70 -24.80
CA LEU A 47 0.31 4.53 -24.30
C LEU A 47 0.13 3.31 -25.21
N GLN A 48 -1.07 3.12 -25.77
CA GLN A 48 -1.34 2.05 -26.73
C GLN A 48 -0.53 2.25 -28.03
N LYS A 49 -0.43 3.48 -28.54
CA LYS A 49 0.42 3.82 -29.69
C LYS A 49 1.90 3.54 -29.43
N ASP A 50 2.37 3.75 -28.19
CA ASP A 50 3.74 3.42 -27.76
C ASP A 50 3.96 1.91 -27.53
N GLY A 51 2.92 1.08 -27.72
CA GLY A 51 3.00 -0.40 -27.63
C GLY A 51 2.80 -0.98 -26.23
N TYR A 52 2.39 -0.20 -25.25
CA TYR A 52 2.01 -0.71 -23.94
C TYR A 52 0.70 -1.49 -24.00
N LYS A 53 0.59 -2.59 -23.25
CA LYS A 53 -0.56 -3.51 -23.27
C LYS A 53 -1.07 -3.91 -21.89
N LEU A 54 -0.29 -3.74 -20.83
CA LEU A 54 -0.65 -4.07 -19.44
C LEU A 54 -0.95 -2.79 -18.64
N ARG A 55 -1.72 -2.93 -17.56
CA ARG A 55 -2.01 -1.82 -16.63
C ARG A 55 -2.63 -0.59 -17.30
N LEU A 56 -3.38 -0.82 -18.39
CA LEU A 56 -4.11 0.22 -19.13
C LEU A 56 -5.58 0.32 -18.73
N ASP A 57 -5.96 -0.32 -17.63
CA ASP A 57 -7.29 -0.15 -17.04
C ASP A 57 -7.48 1.29 -16.53
N ASP A 58 -8.72 1.74 -16.52
CA ASP A 58 -9.05 3.11 -16.19
C ASP A 58 -8.64 3.48 -14.75
N ALA A 59 -8.80 2.57 -13.80
CA ALA A 59 -8.41 2.81 -12.41
C ALA A 59 -6.89 3.04 -12.29
N THR A 60 -6.08 2.24 -12.99
CA THR A 60 -4.62 2.42 -13.02
C THR A 60 -4.24 3.75 -13.65
N LEU A 61 -4.74 4.07 -14.84
CA LEU A 61 -4.39 5.31 -15.53
C LEU A 61 -4.86 6.55 -14.77
N LEU A 62 -6.03 6.49 -14.12
CA LEU A 62 -6.52 7.57 -13.29
C LEU A 62 -5.65 7.84 -12.06
N ARG A 63 -4.97 6.83 -11.48
CA ARG A 63 -4.00 7.07 -10.41
C ARG A 63 -2.80 7.89 -10.90
N PHE A 64 -2.25 7.57 -12.06
CA PHE A 64 -1.16 8.36 -12.66
C PHE A 64 -1.62 9.78 -13.01
N LEU A 65 -2.82 9.93 -13.55
CA LEU A 65 -3.40 11.24 -13.86
C LEU A 65 -3.64 12.07 -12.58
N ARG A 66 -4.22 11.50 -11.52
CA ARG A 66 -4.39 12.20 -10.24
C ARG A 66 -3.04 12.63 -9.66
N ALA A 67 -2.05 11.75 -9.67
CA ALA A 67 -0.70 12.05 -9.18
C ALA A 67 0.00 13.18 -9.96
N ARG A 68 -0.48 13.51 -11.15
CA ARG A 68 0.03 14.61 -12.02
C ARG A 68 -1.03 15.64 -12.34
N LYS A 69 -2.08 15.76 -11.47
CA LYS A 69 -3.16 16.78 -11.60
C LYS A 69 -3.78 16.81 -12.99
N PHE A 70 -3.97 15.63 -13.59
CA PHE A 70 -4.49 15.43 -14.94
C PHE A 70 -3.67 16.04 -16.06
N ASN A 71 -2.39 16.35 -15.84
CA ASN A 71 -1.45 16.66 -16.92
C ASN A 71 -1.06 15.36 -17.63
N VAL A 72 -1.56 15.16 -18.85
CA VAL A 72 -1.41 13.91 -19.61
C VAL A 72 0.05 13.61 -19.93
N ALA A 73 0.85 14.61 -20.31
CA ALA A 73 2.27 14.41 -20.65
C ALA A 73 3.06 13.94 -19.43
N MET A 74 2.90 14.61 -18.29
CA MET A 74 3.56 14.23 -17.03
C MET A 74 3.09 12.87 -16.51
N ALA A 75 1.79 12.55 -16.66
CA ALA A 75 1.24 11.24 -16.27
C ALA A 75 1.83 10.12 -17.15
N LYS A 76 1.96 10.36 -18.46
CA LYS A 76 2.62 9.45 -19.39
C LYS A 76 4.08 9.21 -19.02
N GLU A 77 4.85 10.26 -18.77
CA GLU A 77 6.24 10.14 -18.34
C GLU A 77 6.38 9.29 -17.07
N MET A 78 5.51 9.53 -16.07
CA MET A 78 5.51 8.77 -14.83
C MET A 78 5.16 7.30 -15.06
N TYR A 79 4.16 7.01 -15.88
CA TYR A 79 3.78 5.65 -16.24
C TYR A 79 4.94 4.92 -16.95
N VAL A 80 5.55 5.56 -17.94
CA VAL A 80 6.68 5.00 -18.70
C VAL A 80 7.89 4.73 -17.78
N ALA A 81 8.18 5.65 -16.87
CA ALA A 81 9.23 5.46 -15.86
C ALA A 81 8.92 4.26 -14.95
N CYS A 82 7.66 4.11 -14.51
CA CYS A 82 7.21 2.97 -13.72
C CYS A 82 7.41 1.65 -14.49
N GLU A 83 6.97 1.56 -15.74
CA GLU A 83 7.13 0.34 -16.56
C GLU A 83 8.61 -0.03 -16.80
N LYS A 84 9.48 0.97 -17.03
CA LYS A 84 10.93 0.75 -17.15
C LYS A 84 11.51 0.22 -15.85
N TRP A 85 11.15 0.81 -14.71
CA TRP A 85 11.58 0.34 -13.39
C TRP A 85 11.08 -1.08 -13.11
N ARG A 86 9.82 -1.39 -13.37
CA ARG A 86 9.25 -2.73 -13.21
C ARG A 86 10.08 -3.78 -13.95
N LYS A 87 10.44 -3.47 -15.20
CA LYS A 87 11.27 -4.36 -16.03
C LYS A 87 12.69 -4.51 -15.46
N SER A 88 13.35 -3.42 -15.07
CA SER A 88 14.74 -3.44 -14.58
C SER A 88 14.88 -4.07 -13.20
N ALA A 89 13.87 -3.94 -12.34
CA ALA A 89 13.85 -4.48 -10.98
C ALA A 89 13.17 -5.86 -10.87
N GLY A 90 12.71 -6.46 -11.97
CA GLY A 90 12.06 -7.78 -11.97
C GLY A 90 10.74 -7.81 -11.20
N VAL A 91 10.00 -6.69 -11.18
CA VAL A 91 8.81 -6.54 -10.34
C VAL A 91 7.68 -7.48 -10.76
N ASP A 92 7.51 -7.71 -12.07
CA ASP A 92 6.38 -8.49 -12.59
C ASP A 92 6.44 -9.98 -12.19
N THR A 93 7.60 -10.49 -11.79
CA THR A 93 7.78 -11.87 -11.30
C THR A 93 8.13 -11.96 -9.81
N ILE A 94 8.23 -10.83 -9.10
CA ILE A 94 8.72 -10.79 -7.72
C ILE A 94 7.89 -11.64 -6.75
N LEU A 95 6.60 -11.81 -7.01
CA LEU A 95 5.72 -12.64 -6.17
C LEU A 95 6.04 -14.13 -6.27
N GLU A 96 6.69 -14.55 -7.35
CA GLU A 96 7.08 -15.93 -7.64
C GLU A 96 8.57 -16.16 -7.32
N ASP A 97 9.43 -15.19 -7.65
CA ASP A 97 10.88 -15.33 -7.58
C ASP A 97 11.50 -14.93 -6.23
N PHE A 98 10.81 -14.08 -5.44
CA PHE A 98 11.36 -13.58 -4.18
C PHE A 98 10.70 -14.22 -2.97
N HIS A 99 11.53 -14.86 -2.14
CA HIS A 99 11.17 -15.43 -0.85
C HIS A 99 11.91 -14.69 0.26
N TYR A 100 11.15 -14.16 1.24
CA TYR A 100 11.68 -13.46 2.40
C TYR A 100 11.61 -14.37 3.62
N GLU A 101 12.36 -15.46 3.59
CA GLU A 101 12.32 -16.53 4.60
C GLU A 101 12.66 -16.03 5.99
N GLU A 102 13.52 -15.02 6.09
CA GLU A 102 13.91 -14.38 7.33
C GLU A 102 12.83 -13.46 7.94
N LYS A 103 11.69 -13.23 7.27
CA LYS A 103 10.62 -12.34 7.74
C LYS A 103 10.19 -12.60 9.20
N PRO A 104 10.02 -13.87 9.67
CA PRO A 104 9.65 -14.13 11.06
C PRO A 104 10.72 -13.66 12.07
N LEU A 105 11.99 -13.67 11.70
CA LEU A 105 13.09 -13.18 12.54
C LEU A 105 13.15 -11.64 12.51
N VAL A 106 13.04 -11.05 11.32
CA VAL A 106 12.99 -9.59 11.12
C VAL A 106 11.80 -8.96 11.85
N ALA A 107 10.65 -9.62 11.83
CA ALA A 107 9.42 -9.16 12.50
C ALA A 107 9.56 -9.02 14.03
N LYS A 108 10.58 -9.62 14.66
CA LYS A 108 10.89 -9.40 16.08
C LYS A 108 11.43 -8.00 16.36
N TYR A 109 12.07 -7.39 15.35
CA TYR A 109 12.71 -6.07 15.44
C TYR A 109 11.99 -5.00 14.62
N TYR A 110 11.24 -5.40 13.60
CA TYR A 110 10.50 -4.50 12.74
C TYR A 110 9.19 -5.16 12.27
N PRO A 111 8.17 -5.19 13.13
CA PRO A 111 6.86 -5.74 12.77
C PRO A 111 6.20 -4.93 11.65
N GLN A 112 5.86 -5.60 10.56
CA GLN A 112 5.15 -5.06 9.41
C GLN A 112 4.12 -6.10 8.96
N TYR A 113 2.82 -5.78 9.02
CA TYR A 113 1.77 -6.76 8.77
C TYR A 113 0.46 -6.12 8.33
N TYR A 114 -0.35 -6.88 7.60
CA TYR A 114 -1.74 -6.54 7.31
C TYR A 114 -2.69 -7.21 8.32
N HIS A 115 -3.71 -6.48 8.75
CA HIS A 115 -4.70 -7.01 9.65
C HIS A 115 -6.08 -6.40 9.41
N LYS A 116 -6.96 -7.20 8.79
CA LYS A 116 -8.35 -6.85 8.49
C LYS A 116 -8.51 -5.54 7.70
N ILE A 117 -9.68 -4.92 7.78
CA ILE A 117 -10.06 -3.74 7.00
C ILE A 117 -10.59 -2.61 7.88
N ASP A 118 -10.51 -1.39 7.39
CA ASP A 118 -11.15 -0.23 7.99
C ASP A 118 -12.65 -0.12 7.60
N LYS A 119 -13.34 0.92 8.08
CA LYS A 119 -14.77 1.14 7.81
C LYS A 119 -15.08 1.39 6.33
N ASP A 120 -14.11 1.94 5.60
CA ASP A 120 -14.24 2.20 4.17
C ASP A 120 -13.81 0.97 3.33
N GLY A 121 -13.44 -0.15 3.97
CA GLY A 121 -13.03 -1.39 3.30
C GLY A 121 -11.57 -1.46 2.91
N ARG A 122 -10.74 -0.50 3.31
CA ARG A 122 -9.29 -0.53 3.00
C ARG A 122 -8.57 -1.58 3.84
N PRO A 123 -7.63 -2.34 3.27
CA PRO A 123 -6.72 -3.16 4.07
C PRO A 123 -5.96 -2.29 5.09
N VAL A 124 -5.93 -2.72 6.35
CA VAL A 124 -5.18 -2.01 7.39
C VAL A 124 -3.77 -2.58 7.48
N TYR A 125 -2.77 -1.72 7.25
CA TYR A 125 -1.35 -2.03 7.35
C TYR A 125 -0.77 -1.43 8.62
N PHE A 126 -0.06 -2.25 9.39
CA PHE A 126 0.62 -1.84 10.62
C PHE A 126 2.12 -1.89 10.44
N GLU A 127 2.81 -0.89 10.97
CA GLU A 127 4.25 -0.76 10.95
C GLU A 127 4.73 -0.19 12.29
N GLU A 128 5.66 -0.91 12.96
CA GLU A 128 6.13 -0.57 14.30
C GLU A 128 7.56 -0.03 14.22
N LEU A 129 7.72 1.25 13.89
CA LEU A 129 9.03 1.89 13.75
C LEU A 129 9.79 2.06 15.07
N GLY A 130 9.06 2.19 16.17
CA GLY A 130 9.69 2.42 17.46
C GLY A 130 10.47 1.22 18.01
N THR A 131 10.25 0.02 17.47
CA THR A 131 10.95 -1.21 17.85
C THR A 131 12.14 -1.54 16.94
N VAL A 132 12.36 -0.76 15.88
CA VAL A 132 13.40 -1.03 14.87
C VAL A 132 14.79 -1.05 15.51
N ASN A 133 15.49 -2.15 15.32
CA ASN A 133 16.89 -2.31 15.64
C ASN A 133 17.66 -2.77 14.40
N LEU A 134 18.17 -1.80 13.64
CA LEU A 134 18.87 -2.07 12.38
C LEU A 134 20.13 -2.93 12.56
N ASN A 135 20.84 -2.79 13.69
CA ASN A 135 22.06 -3.58 13.96
C ASN A 135 21.72 -5.07 14.05
N GLU A 136 20.63 -5.41 14.75
CA GLU A 136 20.17 -6.81 14.83
C GLU A 136 19.56 -7.28 13.51
N MET A 137 18.81 -6.39 12.83
CA MET A 137 18.20 -6.72 11.53
C MET A 137 19.27 -7.03 10.46
N TYR A 138 20.35 -6.26 10.38
CA TYR A 138 21.41 -6.50 9.40
C TYR A 138 22.28 -7.74 9.67
N LYS A 139 22.12 -8.39 10.83
CA LYS A 139 22.64 -9.74 11.07
C LYS A 139 21.79 -10.84 10.41
N ILE A 140 20.54 -10.52 10.05
CA ILE A 140 19.51 -11.45 9.59
C ILE A 140 19.19 -11.23 8.10
N THR A 141 19.14 -9.97 7.67
CA THR A 141 18.75 -9.55 6.34
C THR A 141 19.63 -8.42 5.80
N THR A 142 19.39 -7.98 4.58
CA THR A 142 20.08 -6.84 3.97
C THR A 142 19.11 -5.73 3.61
N HIS A 143 19.61 -4.50 3.43
CA HIS A 143 18.81 -3.38 2.94
C HIS A 143 18.10 -3.71 1.63
N GLU A 144 18.82 -4.32 0.67
CA GLU A 144 18.26 -4.74 -0.62
C GLU A 144 17.10 -5.72 -0.47
N ARG A 145 17.23 -6.72 0.41
CA ARG A 145 16.15 -7.70 0.66
C ARG A 145 14.95 -7.05 1.35
N MET A 146 15.17 -6.09 2.22
CA MET A 146 14.09 -5.29 2.84
C MET A 146 13.32 -4.49 1.77
N ILE A 147 14.03 -3.86 0.83
CA ILE A 147 13.41 -3.14 -0.30
C ILE A 147 12.68 -4.10 -1.24
N LYS A 148 13.25 -5.26 -1.55
CA LYS A 148 12.55 -6.30 -2.32
C LYS A 148 11.28 -6.79 -1.62
N ASN A 149 11.32 -6.96 -0.28
CA ASN A 149 10.13 -7.30 0.48
C ASN A 149 9.07 -6.18 0.43
N LEU A 150 9.47 -4.92 0.49
CA LEU A 150 8.55 -3.80 0.33
C LEU A 150 7.84 -3.84 -1.03
N VAL A 151 8.58 -4.09 -2.11
CA VAL A 151 8.00 -4.22 -3.47
C VAL A 151 7.09 -5.44 -3.54
N TRP A 152 7.50 -6.56 -2.97
CA TRP A 152 6.68 -7.78 -2.87
C TRP A 152 5.35 -7.51 -2.14
N GLU A 153 5.39 -6.78 -1.03
CA GLU A 153 4.18 -6.40 -0.28
C GLU A 153 3.28 -5.46 -1.11
N TYR A 154 3.83 -4.51 -1.88
CA TYR A 154 3.05 -3.68 -2.79
C TYR A 154 2.40 -4.51 -3.90
N GLU A 155 3.11 -5.45 -4.52
CA GLU A 155 2.54 -6.31 -5.57
C GLU A 155 1.45 -7.23 -4.99
N SER A 156 1.70 -7.82 -3.82
CA SER A 156 0.70 -8.63 -3.12
C SER A 156 -0.53 -7.80 -2.71
N PHE A 157 -0.34 -6.56 -2.28
CA PHE A 157 -1.41 -5.63 -1.97
C PHE A 157 -2.27 -5.31 -3.21
N VAL A 158 -1.63 -5.00 -4.34
CA VAL A 158 -2.32 -4.63 -5.58
C VAL A 158 -3.03 -5.82 -6.22
N LYS A 159 -2.39 -6.98 -6.25
CA LYS A 159 -2.88 -8.17 -6.98
C LYS A 159 -3.92 -8.96 -6.20
N TYR A 160 -3.83 -9.00 -4.87
CA TYR A 160 -4.68 -9.87 -4.05
C TYR A 160 -5.53 -9.10 -3.03
N ARG A 161 -4.91 -8.19 -2.24
CA ARG A 161 -5.62 -7.57 -1.11
C ARG A 161 -6.68 -6.57 -1.57
N LEU A 162 -6.36 -5.71 -2.53
CA LEU A 162 -7.33 -4.72 -3.05
C LEU A 162 -8.49 -5.36 -3.81
N PRO A 163 -8.29 -6.34 -4.73
CA PRO A 163 -9.40 -7.03 -5.39
C PRO A 163 -10.33 -7.73 -4.39
N ALA A 164 -9.79 -8.47 -3.42
CA ALA A 164 -10.60 -9.13 -2.40
C ALA A 164 -11.39 -8.12 -1.54
N CYS A 165 -10.78 -7.00 -1.15
CA CYS A 165 -11.46 -5.92 -0.44
C CYS A 165 -12.57 -5.30 -1.30
N SER A 166 -12.33 -5.09 -2.59
CA SER A 166 -13.31 -4.56 -3.54
C SER A 166 -14.51 -5.50 -3.68
N ARG A 167 -14.29 -6.81 -3.80
CA ARG A 167 -15.38 -7.81 -3.81
C ARG A 167 -16.16 -7.81 -2.51
N SER A 168 -15.48 -7.68 -1.37
CA SER A 168 -16.14 -7.68 -0.06
C SER A 168 -17.01 -6.45 0.17
N ARG A 169 -16.73 -5.34 -0.52
CA ARG A 169 -17.45 -4.07 -0.37
C ARG A 169 -18.45 -3.80 -1.49
N GLY A 170 -18.31 -4.45 -2.65
CA GLY A 170 -19.15 -4.20 -3.81
C GLY A 170 -18.81 -2.92 -4.59
N TYR A 171 -17.68 -2.27 -4.28
CA TYR A 171 -17.13 -1.14 -5.00
C TYR A 171 -15.59 -1.17 -4.96
N LEU A 172 -14.94 -0.42 -5.86
CA LEU A 172 -13.49 -0.44 -6.01
C LEU A 172 -12.79 0.16 -4.79
N ILE A 173 -11.88 -0.61 -4.21
CA ILE A 173 -10.93 -0.18 -3.18
C ILE A 173 -9.56 -0.01 -3.81
N GLU A 174 -9.01 1.20 -3.79
CA GLU A 174 -7.71 1.53 -4.40
C GLU A 174 -6.59 1.78 -3.40
N THR A 175 -6.90 1.95 -2.10
CA THR A 175 -5.97 2.50 -1.12
C THR A 175 -5.91 1.69 0.16
N SER A 176 -4.84 1.88 0.95
CA SER A 176 -4.67 1.33 2.30
C SER A 176 -5.04 2.31 3.39
N CYS A 177 -5.29 1.78 4.59
CA CYS A 177 -5.25 2.50 5.86
C CYS A 177 -3.98 2.06 6.59
N THR A 178 -3.02 2.96 6.76
CA THR A 178 -1.72 2.64 7.38
C THR A 178 -1.63 3.20 8.79
N ILE A 179 -1.16 2.39 9.72
CA ILE A 179 -0.88 2.77 11.11
C ILE A 179 0.60 2.56 11.35
N MET A 180 1.32 3.65 11.58
CA MET A 180 2.74 3.62 11.91
C MET A 180 2.92 3.99 13.39
N ASP A 181 3.37 3.02 14.18
CA ASP A 181 3.59 3.19 15.62
C ASP A 181 5.01 3.68 15.89
N LEU A 182 5.09 4.88 16.46
CA LEU A 182 6.34 5.55 16.80
C LEU A 182 6.75 5.33 18.27
N LYS A 183 6.08 4.42 19.00
CA LYS A 183 6.34 4.16 20.41
C LYS A 183 7.79 3.71 20.62
N GLY A 184 8.58 4.52 21.32
CA GLY A 184 9.98 4.20 21.63
C GLY A 184 10.98 4.73 20.60
N ILE A 185 10.53 5.39 19.52
CA ILE A 185 11.45 6.02 18.57
C ILE A 185 12.28 7.11 19.26
N SER A 186 13.59 7.08 19.06
CA SER A 186 14.50 8.15 19.44
C SER A 186 14.92 8.97 18.21
N ILE A 187 15.39 10.20 18.43
CA ILE A 187 15.92 11.03 17.34
C ILE A 187 17.09 10.34 16.63
N SER A 188 17.97 9.70 17.40
CA SER A 188 19.10 8.94 16.83
C SER A 188 18.64 7.76 15.98
N SER A 189 17.64 7.00 16.45
CA SER A 189 17.05 5.88 15.67
C SER A 189 16.43 6.36 14.36
N ALA A 190 15.81 7.54 14.35
CA ALA A 190 15.20 8.11 13.14
C ALA A 190 16.23 8.38 12.04
N TYR A 191 17.46 8.81 12.39
CA TYR A 191 18.54 9.00 11.41
C TYR A 191 18.99 7.69 10.76
N HIS A 192 19.02 6.59 11.52
CA HIS A 192 19.45 5.28 11.00
C HIS A 192 18.47 4.68 9.98
N VAL A 193 17.17 4.94 10.14
CA VAL A 193 16.16 4.44 9.20
C VAL A 193 15.91 5.37 8.01
N LEU A 194 16.54 6.54 7.98
CA LEU A 194 16.23 7.59 7.00
C LEU A 194 16.49 7.16 5.55
N SER A 195 17.56 6.39 5.29
CA SER A 195 17.88 5.89 3.95
C SER A 195 16.80 4.96 3.43
N TYR A 196 16.35 4.01 4.27
CA TYR A 196 15.26 3.11 3.95
C TYR A 196 13.94 3.87 3.70
N VAL A 197 13.60 4.81 4.59
CA VAL A 197 12.37 5.60 4.45
C VAL A 197 12.38 6.45 3.17
N LYS A 198 13.51 7.03 2.80
CA LYS A 198 13.64 7.79 1.54
C LYS A 198 13.41 6.91 0.32
N GLU A 199 14.04 5.72 0.28
CA GLU A 199 13.89 4.80 -0.85
C GLU A 199 12.48 4.21 -0.92
N ALA A 200 11.92 3.79 0.21
CA ALA A 200 10.54 3.32 0.32
C ALA A 200 9.54 4.41 -0.14
N SER A 201 9.75 5.66 0.28
CA SER A 201 8.92 6.79 -0.16
C SER A 201 9.06 7.07 -1.64
N HIS A 202 10.28 6.99 -2.20
CA HIS A 202 10.51 7.14 -3.63
C HIS A 202 9.75 6.08 -4.44
N ILE A 203 9.83 4.81 -4.04
CA ILE A 203 9.12 3.69 -4.66
C ILE A 203 7.60 3.94 -4.60
N GLY A 204 7.07 4.23 -3.43
CA GLY A 204 5.64 4.47 -3.24
C GLY A 204 5.10 5.64 -4.07
N GLN A 205 5.82 6.77 -4.08
CA GLN A 205 5.37 7.98 -4.78
C GLN A 205 5.48 7.89 -6.30
N ASN A 206 6.50 7.21 -6.84
CA ASN A 206 6.76 7.20 -8.27
C ASN A 206 6.21 5.97 -9.00
N TYR A 207 6.11 4.82 -8.30
CA TYR A 207 5.73 3.55 -8.94
C TYR A 207 4.40 2.98 -8.45
N TYR A 208 3.93 3.42 -7.26
CA TYR A 208 2.62 3.04 -6.71
C TYR A 208 1.78 4.28 -6.33
N PRO A 209 1.54 5.20 -7.29
CA PRO A 209 0.84 6.45 -6.99
C PRO A 209 -0.58 6.20 -6.47
N GLU A 210 -1.06 7.13 -5.60
CA GLU A 210 -2.43 7.19 -5.11
C GLU A 210 -2.91 5.91 -4.37
N ARG A 211 -1.97 5.21 -3.69
CA ARG A 211 -2.27 4.02 -2.88
C ARG A 211 -2.48 4.32 -1.39
N MET A 212 -2.21 5.52 -0.93
CA MET A 212 -2.46 5.97 0.44
C MET A 212 -3.89 6.54 0.58
N GLY A 213 -4.70 5.95 1.45
CA GLY A 213 -6.03 6.44 1.80
C GLY A 213 -6.03 7.20 3.13
N LYS A 214 -5.55 6.56 4.19
CA LYS A 214 -5.38 7.12 5.54
C LYS A 214 -4.01 6.71 6.07
N PHE A 215 -3.36 7.62 6.80
CA PHE A 215 -2.06 7.35 7.39
C PHE A 215 -2.00 7.92 8.81
N TYR A 216 -1.94 7.04 9.80
CA TYR A 216 -1.91 7.40 11.20
C TYR A 216 -0.50 7.19 11.76
N LEU A 217 0.15 8.29 12.18
CA LEU A 217 1.35 8.27 13.00
C LEU A 217 0.90 8.30 14.45
N ILE A 218 1.00 7.17 15.16
CA ILE A 218 0.55 7.05 16.55
C ILE A 218 1.73 7.03 17.52
N ASN A 219 1.47 7.31 18.81
CA ASN A 219 2.49 7.44 19.82
C ASN A 219 3.60 8.44 19.44
N ALA A 220 3.26 9.45 18.64
CA ALA A 220 4.20 10.49 18.24
C ALA A 220 4.76 11.19 19.49
N PRO A 221 6.10 11.23 19.66
CA PRO A 221 6.69 11.88 20.82
C PRO A 221 6.43 13.39 20.81
N PHE A 222 6.55 14.01 21.98
CA PHE A 222 6.43 15.46 22.11
C PHE A 222 7.38 16.18 21.14
N GLY A 223 6.87 17.18 20.43
CA GLY A 223 7.64 17.93 19.42
C GLY A 223 7.69 17.27 18.03
N PHE A 224 7.23 16.03 17.86
CA PHE A 224 7.23 15.35 16.54
C PHE A 224 6.47 16.13 15.47
N SER A 225 5.34 16.76 15.82
CA SER A 225 4.58 17.60 14.87
C SER A 225 5.40 18.78 14.34
N THR A 226 6.32 19.31 15.15
CA THR A 226 7.25 20.38 14.73
C THR A 226 8.31 19.81 13.78
N ALA A 227 8.91 18.65 14.10
CA ALA A 227 9.83 17.97 13.21
C ALA A 227 9.16 17.58 11.88
N PHE A 228 7.92 17.10 11.91
CA PHE A 228 7.16 16.78 10.70
C PHE A 228 6.93 17.98 9.78
N ARG A 229 6.84 19.20 10.30
CA ARG A 229 6.76 20.43 9.46
C ARG A 229 7.95 20.60 8.53
N LEU A 230 9.13 20.05 8.89
CA LEU A 230 10.33 20.09 8.04
C LEU A 230 10.20 19.16 6.82
N PHE A 231 9.40 18.09 6.93
CA PHE A 231 9.15 17.14 5.84
C PHE A 231 7.95 17.52 4.99
N LYS A 232 7.02 18.28 5.56
CA LYS A 232 5.77 18.68 4.89
C LYS A 232 5.95 19.33 3.52
N PRO A 233 6.96 20.21 3.27
CA PRO A 233 7.19 20.83 1.95
C PRO A 233 7.58 19.83 0.86
N PHE A 234 8.06 18.64 1.21
CA PHE A 234 8.46 17.58 0.27
C PHE A 234 7.31 16.63 -0.07
N LEU A 235 6.14 16.80 0.56
CA LEU A 235 4.96 15.99 0.35
C LEU A 235 3.92 16.79 -0.44
N ASP A 236 3.21 16.10 -1.35
CA ASP A 236 2.05 16.70 -2.01
C ASP A 236 0.97 17.09 -0.96
N PRO A 237 0.30 18.24 -1.11
CA PRO A 237 -0.76 18.69 -0.19
C PRO A 237 -1.88 17.65 0.02
N VAL A 238 -2.25 16.89 -1.01
CA VAL A 238 -3.24 15.80 -0.89
C VAL A 238 -2.70 14.68 0.00
N THR A 239 -1.42 14.32 -0.13
CA THR A 239 -0.75 13.35 0.75
C THR A 239 -0.76 13.84 2.20
N VAL A 240 -0.39 15.10 2.43
CA VAL A 240 -0.41 15.70 3.78
C VAL A 240 -1.79 15.64 4.41
N SER A 241 -2.85 15.88 3.66
CA SER A 241 -4.24 15.83 4.17
C SER A 241 -4.68 14.44 4.65
N LYS A 242 -3.98 13.39 4.21
CA LYS A 242 -4.25 11.98 4.58
C LYS A 242 -3.47 11.54 5.82
N ILE A 243 -2.53 12.36 6.33
CA ILE A 243 -1.64 12.04 7.45
C ILE A 243 -2.18 12.64 8.74
N PHE A 244 -2.40 11.78 9.74
CA PHE A 244 -2.87 12.13 11.08
C PHE A 244 -1.75 11.85 12.09
N ILE A 245 -1.24 12.88 12.75
CA ILE A 245 -0.21 12.76 13.78
C ILE A 245 -0.89 12.77 15.14
N LEU A 246 -0.81 11.65 15.83
CA LEU A 246 -1.52 11.40 17.09
C LEU A 246 -0.50 11.02 18.19
N GLY A 247 -0.67 11.63 19.36
CA GLY A 247 0.05 11.25 20.57
C GLY A 247 -0.48 9.94 21.17
N SER A 248 -0.27 9.76 22.48
CA SER A 248 -0.71 8.56 23.23
C SER A 248 -2.23 8.36 23.28
N SER A 249 -3.02 9.40 23.02
CA SER A 249 -4.51 9.35 23.04
C SER A 249 -5.12 8.88 21.70
N TYR A 250 -4.38 8.26 20.83
CA TYR A 250 -4.77 7.86 19.47
C TYR A 250 -5.96 6.89 19.38
N LYS A 251 -6.24 6.12 20.43
CA LYS A 251 -7.21 4.99 20.39
C LYS A 251 -8.60 5.41 19.92
N LYS A 252 -9.10 6.54 20.41
CA LYS A 252 -10.43 7.06 20.01
C LYS A 252 -10.46 7.43 18.52
N GLU A 253 -9.39 7.99 17.99
CA GLU A 253 -9.30 8.36 16.56
C GLU A 253 -9.24 7.12 15.68
N LEU A 254 -8.47 6.11 16.06
CA LEU A 254 -8.43 4.84 15.31
C LEU A 254 -9.79 4.16 15.29
N LEU A 255 -10.53 4.15 16.41
CA LEU A 255 -11.87 3.55 16.48
C LEU A 255 -12.94 4.31 15.68
N LYS A 256 -12.72 5.57 15.32
CA LYS A 256 -13.57 6.30 14.36
C LYS A 256 -13.45 5.71 12.97
N GLN A 257 -12.24 5.26 12.57
CA GLN A 257 -11.94 4.74 11.24
C GLN A 257 -12.00 3.21 11.18
N ILE A 258 -11.61 2.50 12.22
CA ILE A 258 -11.47 1.03 12.21
C ILE A 258 -12.47 0.44 13.20
N PRO A 259 -13.31 -0.53 12.78
CA PRO A 259 -14.19 -1.26 13.69
C PRO A 259 -13.40 -1.89 14.84
N ALA A 260 -13.96 -1.89 16.04
CA ALA A 260 -13.27 -2.43 17.22
C ALA A 260 -12.88 -3.91 17.02
N GLU A 261 -13.72 -4.69 16.35
CA GLU A 261 -13.49 -6.12 16.01
C GLU A 261 -12.39 -6.30 14.96
N ASN A 262 -11.99 -5.24 14.27
CA ASN A 262 -10.91 -5.27 13.28
C ASN A 262 -9.61 -4.66 13.80
N LEU A 263 -9.69 -3.82 14.83
CA LEU A 263 -8.50 -3.21 15.44
C LEU A 263 -7.92 -4.16 16.51
N PRO A 264 -6.61 -4.46 16.47
CA PRO A 264 -5.97 -5.30 17.48
C PRO A 264 -6.11 -4.74 18.90
N VAL A 265 -6.22 -5.63 19.89
CA VAL A 265 -6.27 -5.28 21.34
C VAL A 265 -5.11 -4.36 21.73
N LYS A 266 -3.91 -4.61 21.20
CA LYS A 266 -2.72 -3.76 21.37
C LYS A 266 -3.00 -2.27 21.11
N TYR A 267 -3.85 -1.96 20.14
CA TYR A 267 -4.20 -0.59 19.72
C TYR A 267 -5.55 -0.11 20.26
N GLY A 268 -6.16 -0.85 21.17
CA GLY A 268 -7.41 -0.49 21.85
C GLY A 268 -8.67 -1.03 21.20
N GLY A 269 -8.55 -1.97 20.27
CA GLY A 269 -9.65 -2.72 19.69
C GLY A 269 -9.96 -4.03 20.45
N LYS A 270 -10.59 -4.98 19.75
CA LYS A 270 -11.02 -6.28 20.28
C LYS A 270 -10.47 -7.47 19.49
N SER A 271 -9.69 -7.21 18.42
CA SER A 271 -9.17 -8.29 17.58
C SER A 271 -7.95 -8.93 18.20
N GLU A 272 -8.00 -10.26 18.36
CA GLU A 272 -6.91 -11.08 18.87
C GLU A 272 -6.33 -11.94 17.73
N VAL A 273 -5.02 -12.21 17.78
CA VAL A 273 -4.32 -13.14 16.90
C VAL A 273 -3.60 -14.16 17.78
N SER A 274 -3.88 -15.44 17.54
CA SER A 274 -3.24 -16.51 18.28
C SER A 274 -1.73 -16.53 18.08
N SER A 275 -0.99 -16.74 19.16
CA SER A 275 0.47 -16.90 19.14
C SER A 275 0.91 -18.13 18.32
N SER A 276 0.07 -19.18 18.26
CA SER A 276 0.33 -20.39 17.44
C SER A 276 0.39 -20.10 15.93
N LYS A 277 -0.09 -18.93 15.49
CA LYS A 277 -0.02 -18.43 14.11
C LYS A 277 1.05 -17.33 13.91
N GLY A 278 2.09 -17.32 14.74
CA GLY A 278 3.13 -16.31 14.71
C GLY A 278 2.75 -14.98 15.37
N GLY A 279 1.56 -14.91 15.99
CA GLY A 279 1.08 -13.72 16.68
C GLY A 279 0.72 -12.55 15.73
N LEU A 280 0.53 -11.38 16.31
CA LEU A 280 0.10 -10.18 15.58
C LEU A 280 1.13 -9.72 14.55
N ALA A 281 2.43 -9.80 14.86
CA ALA A 281 3.52 -9.33 14.00
C ALA A 281 3.65 -10.07 12.64
N LEU A 282 3.01 -11.24 12.53
CA LEU A 282 2.93 -12.04 11.30
C LEU A 282 1.48 -12.20 10.81
N SER A 283 0.57 -11.34 11.28
CA SER A 283 -0.82 -11.35 10.82
C SER A 283 -0.90 -11.06 9.32
N ASP A 284 -1.83 -11.75 8.67
CA ASP A 284 -2.24 -11.49 7.29
C ASP A 284 -3.73 -11.86 7.13
N ILE A 285 -4.54 -11.46 8.11
CA ILE A 285 -5.99 -11.76 8.17
C ILE A 285 -6.75 -10.66 7.46
N GLY A 286 -7.66 -11.04 6.56
CA GLY A 286 -8.52 -10.09 5.85
C GLY A 286 -9.33 -10.77 4.74
N PRO A 287 -10.11 -10.01 3.95
CA PRO A 287 -10.90 -10.55 2.84
C PRO A 287 -10.09 -11.39 1.85
N TRP A 288 -8.80 -11.09 1.67
CA TRP A 288 -7.87 -11.83 0.81
C TRP A 288 -7.50 -13.23 1.31
N ARG A 289 -8.01 -13.64 2.48
CA ARG A 289 -7.90 -14.99 3.08
C ARG A 289 -9.27 -15.66 3.23
N ASP A 290 -10.35 -14.98 2.86
CA ASP A 290 -11.71 -15.55 2.86
C ASP A 290 -12.03 -16.08 1.47
N PRO A 291 -12.32 -17.41 1.32
CA PRO A 291 -12.65 -18.00 0.02
C PRO A 291 -13.78 -17.31 -0.74
N LYS A 292 -14.69 -16.61 -0.04
CA LYS A 292 -15.78 -15.85 -0.65
C LYS A 292 -15.33 -14.67 -1.52
N PHE A 293 -14.14 -14.14 -1.22
CA PHE A 293 -13.62 -12.93 -1.87
C PHE A 293 -12.33 -13.19 -2.65
N ILE A 294 -11.85 -14.44 -2.72
CA ILE A 294 -10.76 -14.86 -3.58
C ILE A 294 -11.31 -15.01 -5.00
N GLY A 295 -10.65 -14.38 -5.98
CA GLY A 295 -11.02 -14.44 -7.39
C GLY A 295 -10.02 -15.21 -8.24
N PRO A 296 -9.97 -14.93 -9.56
CA PRO A 296 -9.10 -15.62 -10.51
C PRO A 296 -7.59 -15.50 -10.19
N GLU A 297 -7.21 -14.47 -9.44
CA GLU A 297 -5.84 -14.28 -8.97
C GLU A 297 -5.38 -15.37 -8.00
N GLY A 298 -6.32 -16.07 -7.38
CA GLY A 298 -6.04 -17.06 -6.34
C GLY A 298 -5.80 -16.45 -4.95
N GLU A 299 -5.36 -17.28 -4.01
CA GLU A 299 -5.01 -16.85 -2.66
C GLU A 299 -3.69 -16.08 -2.66
N ALA A 300 -3.61 -15.00 -1.86
CA ALA A 300 -2.39 -14.23 -1.71
C ALA A 300 -1.24 -15.12 -1.22
N PRO A 301 -0.08 -15.15 -1.92
CA PRO A 301 1.06 -15.94 -1.49
C PRO A 301 1.60 -15.42 -0.15
N LYS A 302 2.40 -16.25 0.52
CA LYS A 302 3.22 -15.82 1.64
C LYS A 302 4.65 -15.67 1.17
N SER A 303 5.33 -14.62 1.60
CA SER A 303 6.75 -14.39 1.26
C SER A 303 7.70 -15.31 2.04
N PHE A 304 7.20 -16.09 3.01
CA PHE A 304 7.96 -17.00 3.88
C PHE A 304 7.13 -18.24 4.21
N VAL A 305 7.80 -19.33 4.53
CA VAL A 305 7.20 -20.56 5.08
C VAL A 305 7.25 -20.47 6.61
N MET A 306 6.13 -20.82 7.29
CA MET A 306 6.08 -20.93 8.76
C MET A 306 6.48 -22.34 9.21
#